data_eadfedd3130027ed07d06c74c6ea4e43
#
_entry.id   eadfedd3130027ed07d06c74c6ea4e43
#
_cell.length_a   1.000
_cell.length_b   1.000
_cell.length_c   1.000
_cell.angle_alpha   90.00
_cell.angle_beta   90.00
_cell.angle_gamma   90.00
#
_symmetry.space_group_name_H-M   'P 1'
#
loop_
_entity.id
_entity.type
_entity.pdbx_description
1 polymer ?
#
loop_
_entity_poly.entity_id
_entity_poly.type
_entity_poly.pdbx_seq_one_letter_code
_entity_poly.pdbx_strand_id
1 'polypeptide(L)'
;MKKVLTTCGYCGCGCNLYLTVEGGRITGVLPKPDHPVSQGMLCSKGWQGHGFARHPDRLDQPLLRQEDGTLKGVSWSEAYRAVIGSPNIDHCARL
;
A
#
# COMPACT_ATOMS: atom_id res chain seq x y z
N MET A 1 5.88 3.24 23.03
CA MET A 1 4.91 3.18 21.90
C MET A 1 4.99 4.47 21.09
N LYS A 2 5.18 4.36 19.81
CA LYS A 2 5.26 5.50 18.90
C LYS A 2 3.94 5.65 18.15
N LYS A 3 3.46 6.88 17.98
CA LYS A 3 2.28 7.17 17.16
C LYS A 3 2.71 7.89 15.90
N VAL A 4 2.30 7.39 14.75
CA VAL A 4 2.63 7.98 13.45
C VAL A 4 1.33 8.43 12.78
N LEU A 5 1.23 9.72 12.50
CA LEU A 5 0.07 10.27 11.81
C LEU A 5 0.11 9.89 10.34
N THR A 6 -1.02 9.39 9.84
CA THR A 6 -1.15 9.03 8.43
C THR A 6 -2.59 9.20 7.96
N THR A 7 -2.80 9.05 6.67
CA THR A 7 -4.11 9.13 6.03
C THR A 7 -4.54 7.73 5.61
N CYS A 8 -5.82 7.40 5.85
CA CYS A 8 -6.38 6.13 5.40
C CYS A 8 -6.27 6.00 3.87
N GLY A 9 -5.78 4.87 3.41
CA GLY A 9 -5.54 4.62 1.98
C GLY A 9 -6.69 3.98 1.22
N TYR A 10 -7.86 3.79 1.85
CA TYR A 10 -8.94 3.06 1.21
C TYR A 10 -9.82 3.90 0.28
N CYS A 11 -10.49 4.89 0.82
CA CYS A 11 -11.41 5.70 0.01
C CYS A 11 -10.98 7.17 -0.06
N GLY A 12 -11.67 7.96 -0.86
CA GLY A 12 -11.32 9.36 -1.07
C GLY A 12 -11.72 10.31 0.06
N CYS A 13 -12.27 9.82 1.17
CA CYS A 13 -12.64 10.67 2.30
C CYS A 13 -11.42 11.34 2.96
N GLY A 14 -10.26 10.68 2.95
CA GLY A 14 -9.06 11.24 3.54
C GLY A 14 -9.05 11.24 5.06
N CYS A 15 -9.65 10.23 5.69
CA CYS A 15 -9.65 10.11 7.14
C CYS A 15 -8.22 10.01 7.68
N ASN A 16 -7.91 10.77 8.72
CA ASN A 16 -6.62 10.73 9.37
C ASN A 16 -6.65 9.88 10.64
N LEU A 17 -5.57 9.14 10.81
CA LEU A 17 -5.42 8.21 11.93
C LEU A 17 -3.97 8.18 12.39
N TYR A 18 -3.76 7.67 13.60
CA TYR A 18 -2.44 7.36 14.11
C TYR A 18 -2.23 5.85 14.04
N LEU A 19 -1.13 5.44 13.44
CA LEU A 19 -0.65 4.07 13.58
C LEU A 19 0.19 4.00 14.84
N THR A 20 -0.12 3.05 15.71
CA THR A 20 0.72 2.78 16.87
C THR A 20 1.80 1.78 16.49
N VAL A 21 3.03 2.09 16.84
CA VAL A 21 4.20 1.29 16.42
C VAL A 21 5.04 0.92 17.64
N GLU A 22 5.39 -0.34 17.75
CA GLU A 22 6.31 -0.88 18.76
C GLU A 22 7.29 -1.84 18.10
N GLY A 23 8.58 -1.68 18.37
CA GLY A 23 9.60 -2.57 17.82
C GLY A 23 9.59 -2.67 16.30
N GLY A 24 9.26 -1.58 15.61
CA GLY A 24 9.15 -1.57 14.15
C GLY A 24 7.91 -2.24 13.59
N ARG A 25 6.93 -2.56 14.44
CA ARG A 25 5.67 -3.19 14.04
C ARG A 25 4.48 -2.31 14.33
N ILE A 26 3.53 -2.29 13.40
CA ILE A 26 2.24 -1.64 13.63
C ILE A 26 1.43 -2.51 14.57
N THR A 27 1.06 -1.97 15.73
CA THR A 27 0.31 -2.69 16.76
C THR A 27 -1.15 -2.30 16.82
N GLY A 28 -1.53 -1.18 16.20
CA GLY A 28 -2.92 -0.76 16.20
C GLY A 28 -3.14 0.57 15.50
N VAL A 29 -4.36 1.06 15.61
CA VAL A 29 -4.82 2.30 14.97
C VAL A 29 -5.63 3.09 15.97
N LEU A 30 -5.48 4.41 15.95
CA LEU A 30 -6.32 5.35 16.70
C LEU A 30 -6.79 6.45 15.75
N PRO A 31 -8.08 6.82 15.77
CA PRO A 31 -8.52 7.95 14.97
C PRO A 31 -7.90 9.25 15.46
N LYS A 32 -7.71 10.21 14.56
CA LYS A 32 -7.28 11.57 14.95
C LYS A 32 -8.49 12.37 15.41
N PRO A 33 -8.60 12.73 16.71
CA PRO A 33 -9.86 13.28 17.26
C PRO A 33 -10.31 14.59 16.64
N ASP A 34 -9.39 15.48 16.30
CA ASP A 34 -9.67 16.83 15.84
C ASP A 34 -9.52 17.02 14.33
N HIS A 35 -9.53 15.92 13.57
CA HIS A 35 -9.42 16.02 12.12
C HIS A 35 -10.71 16.57 11.51
N PRO A 36 -10.64 17.60 10.63
CA PRO A 36 -11.85 18.26 10.11
C PRO A 36 -12.75 17.37 9.25
N VAL A 37 -12.20 16.36 8.59
CA VAL A 37 -12.95 15.43 7.74
C VAL A 37 -13.50 14.26 8.54
N SER A 38 -12.63 13.50 9.19
CA SER A 38 -13.02 12.27 9.91
C SER A 38 -13.60 12.52 11.30
N GLN A 39 -13.28 13.65 11.92
CA GLN A 39 -13.84 14.08 13.21
C GLN A 39 -13.71 13.03 14.33
N GLY A 40 -12.58 12.35 14.37
CA GLY A 40 -12.32 11.33 15.37
C GLY A 40 -12.95 9.97 15.10
N MET A 41 -13.49 9.77 13.91
CA MET A 41 -14.14 8.51 13.54
C MET A 41 -13.40 7.80 12.43
N LEU A 42 -13.49 6.47 12.41
CA LEU A 42 -13.00 5.61 11.35
C LEU A 42 -14.03 4.53 11.08
N CYS A 43 -14.24 4.20 9.80
CA CYS A 43 -15.02 3.02 9.44
C CYS A 43 -14.17 1.74 9.62
N SER A 44 -14.78 0.57 9.42
CA SER A 44 -14.08 -0.71 9.57
C SER A 44 -12.82 -0.81 8.70
N LYS A 45 -12.80 -0.18 7.53
CA LYS A 45 -11.63 -0.18 6.64
C LYS A 45 -10.45 0.57 7.26
N GLY A 46 -10.71 1.76 7.85
CA GLY A 46 -9.69 2.53 8.53
C GLY A 46 -9.15 1.83 9.77
N TRP A 47 -10.02 1.15 10.52
CA TRP A 47 -9.62 0.40 11.71
C TRP A 47 -8.75 -0.81 11.38
N GLN A 48 -8.97 -1.47 10.26
CA GLN A 48 -8.34 -2.75 9.92
C GLN A 48 -7.37 -2.69 8.75
N GLY A 49 -7.28 -1.56 8.07
CA GLY A 49 -6.49 -1.44 6.86
C GLY A 49 -5.00 -1.72 7.01
N HIS A 50 -4.45 -1.59 8.20
CA HIS A 50 -3.04 -1.85 8.47
C HIS A 50 -2.69 -3.35 8.50
N GLY A 51 -3.69 -4.23 8.57
CA GLY A 51 -3.46 -5.67 8.71
C GLY A 51 -2.68 -6.29 7.56
N PHE A 52 -2.83 -5.73 6.36
CA PHE A 52 -2.11 -6.24 5.19
C PHE A 52 -0.60 -6.00 5.24
N ALA A 53 -0.14 -5.04 6.03
CA ALA A 53 1.25 -4.60 6.00
C ALA A 53 2.25 -5.70 6.38
N ARG A 54 1.79 -6.69 7.13
CA ARG A 54 2.64 -7.82 7.57
C ARG A 54 2.04 -9.18 7.25
N HIS A 55 1.09 -9.20 6.34
CA HIS A 55 0.53 -10.48 5.90
C HIS A 55 1.62 -11.30 5.18
N PRO A 56 1.69 -12.63 5.42
CA PRO A 56 2.70 -13.48 4.77
C PRO A 56 2.67 -13.44 3.25
N ASP A 57 1.49 -13.22 2.66
CA ASP A 57 1.32 -13.17 1.22
C ASP A 57 1.59 -11.79 0.62
N ARG A 58 1.93 -10.78 1.44
CA ARG A 58 2.21 -9.47 0.92
C ARG A 58 3.48 -9.47 0.09
N LEU A 59 3.36 -8.99 -1.15
CA LEU A 59 4.50 -8.82 -2.04
C LEU A 59 5.38 -7.67 -1.54
N ASP A 60 6.68 -7.91 -1.49
CA ASP A 60 7.69 -6.92 -1.08
C ASP A 60 8.68 -6.58 -2.19
N GLN A 61 8.50 -7.18 -3.35
CA GLN A 61 9.30 -6.92 -4.55
C GLN A 61 8.45 -7.11 -5.80
N PRO A 62 8.85 -6.51 -6.93
CA PRO A 62 8.14 -6.76 -8.19
C PRO A 62 8.29 -8.21 -8.62
N LEU A 63 7.26 -8.74 -9.25
CA LEU A 63 7.27 -10.08 -9.85
C LEU A 63 7.11 -9.94 -11.36
N LEU A 64 7.92 -10.67 -12.08
CA LEU A 64 7.89 -10.71 -13.55
C LEU A 64 7.54 -12.12 -14.01
N ARG A 65 6.56 -12.23 -14.91
CA ARG A 65 6.17 -13.52 -15.49
C ARG A 65 7.25 -14.01 -16.43
N GLN A 66 7.65 -15.25 -16.22
CA GLN A 66 8.64 -15.93 -17.04
C GLN A 66 7.98 -16.66 -18.21
N GLU A 67 8.78 -17.14 -19.16
CA GLU A 67 8.29 -17.86 -20.32
C GLU A 67 7.53 -19.15 -19.96
N ASP A 68 7.89 -19.79 -18.85
CA ASP A 68 7.20 -20.99 -18.35
C ASP A 68 5.91 -20.69 -17.61
N GLY A 69 5.52 -19.43 -17.51
CA GLY A 69 4.30 -18.98 -16.81
C GLY A 69 4.45 -18.72 -15.32
N THR A 70 5.60 -18.99 -14.73
CA THR A 70 5.84 -18.71 -13.32
C THR A 70 6.17 -17.22 -13.09
N LEU A 71 5.96 -16.74 -11.86
CA LEU A 71 6.33 -15.39 -11.46
C LEU A 71 7.64 -15.46 -10.68
N LYS A 72 8.59 -14.61 -11.08
CA LYS A 72 9.92 -14.53 -10.45
C LYS A 72 10.10 -13.13 -9.85
N GLY A 73 10.64 -13.06 -8.63
CA GLY A 73 11.04 -11.80 -8.02
C GLY A 73 12.19 -11.16 -8.78
N VAL A 74 12.05 -9.87 -9.10
CA VAL A 74 13.05 -9.11 -9.85
C VAL A 74 13.30 -7.76 -9.18
N SER A 75 14.37 -7.09 -9.58
CA SER A 75 14.64 -5.73 -9.14
C SER A 75 13.66 -4.73 -9.78
N TRP A 76 13.50 -3.57 -9.16
CA TRP A 76 12.70 -2.50 -9.75
C TRP A 76 13.23 -2.06 -11.12
N SER A 77 14.55 -2.04 -11.30
CA SER A 77 15.16 -1.70 -12.59
C SER A 77 14.76 -2.69 -13.70
N GLU A 78 14.74 -3.97 -13.38
CA GLU A 78 14.29 -5.01 -14.32
C GLU A 78 12.81 -4.88 -14.63
N ALA A 79 11.99 -4.62 -13.61
CA ALA A 79 10.55 -4.43 -13.78
C ALA A 79 10.25 -3.24 -14.70
N TYR A 80 10.90 -2.11 -14.48
CA TYR A 80 10.74 -0.93 -15.33
C TYR A 80 11.18 -1.19 -16.78
N ARG A 81 12.28 -1.89 -16.98
CA ARG A 81 12.73 -2.25 -18.34
C ARG A 81 11.71 -3.14 -19.05
N ALA A 82 11.13 -4.09 -18.33
CA ALA A 82 10.11 -4.96 -18.89
C ALA A 82 8.86 -4.18 -19.32
N VAL A 83 8.43 -3.22 -18.50
CA VAL A 83 7.26 -2.36 -18.82
C VAL A 83 7.57 -1.48 -20.03
N ILE A 84 8.71 -0.81 -20.04
CA ILE A 84 9.11 0.10 -21.12
C ILE A 84 9.27 -0.68 -22.44
N GLY A 85 9.81 -1.89 -22.40
CA GLY A 85 9.98 -2.76 -23.57
C GLY A 85 8.73 -3.50 -24.00
N SER A 86 7.62 -3.37 -23.26
CA SER A 86 6.38 -4.05 -23.60
C SER A 86 5.72 -3.41 -24.82
N PRO A 87 5.22 -4.21 -25.79
CA PRO A 87 4.50 -3.66 -26.94
C PRO A 87 3.22 -2.91 -26.56
N ASN A 88 2.67 -3.18 -25.37
CA ASN A 88 1.46 -2.51 -24.89
C ASN A 88 1.68 -1.08 -24.42
N ILE A 89 2.91 -0.69 -24.10
CA ILE A 89 3.18 0.66 -23.60
C ILE A 89 2.95 1.71 -24.68
N ASP A 90 3.29 1.40 -25.91
CA ASP A 90 3.04 2.31 -27.05
C ASP A 90 1.55 2.57 -27.26
N HIS A 91 0.73 1.56 -27.03
CA HIS A 91 -0.72 1.71 -27.10
C HIS A 91 -1.23 2.65 -26.01
N CYS A 92 -0.76 2.51 -24.78
CA CYS A 92 -1.12 3.41 -23.69
C CYS A 92 -0.69 4.84 -23.96
N ALA A 93 0.49 5.05 -24.54
CA ALA A 93 1.01 6.37 -24.85
C ALA A 93 0.22 7.09 -25.94
N ARG A 94 -0.54 6.36 -26.76
CA ARG A 94 -1.35 6.92 -27.85
C ARG A 94 -2.78 7.26 -27.44
N LEU A 95 -3.16 6.87 -26.25
CA LEU A 95 -4.48 7.20 -25.69
C LEU A 95 -4.50 8.59 -25.08
#